data_d07ed21ce04e82f3c4aec9256851abf9
#
_entry.id   d07ed21ce04e82f3c4aec9256851abf9
#
_cell.length_a   1.000
_cell.length_b   1.000
_cell.length_c   1.000
_cell.angle_alpha   90.00
_cell.angle_beta   90.00
_cell.angle_gamma   90.00
#
_symmetry.space_group_name_H-M   'P 1'
#
loop_
_entity.id
_entity.type
_entity.pdbx_description
1 polymer ?
#
loop_
_entity_poly.entity_id
_entity_poly.type
_entity_poly.pdbx_seq_one_letter_code
_entity_poly.pdbx_strand_id
1 'polypeptide(L)'
;MSSVPLEMAKRLILKKQMLSQQTTNGSKQVVQAVGKLCGVQYDPLPVVEQAHYLTLWNRIGNFKKDFLDEALYDKRELVEFVLMRQTLNIVPVEELLYYYQAVQCVFRKGWIQEAIDKLSQQDAQEIVDKIKSQGWVSLKDFSYPKLRALFYAGKTAIAKRESGIFRMPYYGLFGGLHPGLDLQSVDEEAARNWLVQRAVSAFGIASTSHVGYWTGYRAKETESILNQLETERMVRKVKVDGLKGFQWVTDEDFALIERLEEEKNVALLSPMDNLTRDRKWLSNVFGYSFSIEYFQKKKMRWQISILCGTSFLGFIDAKMDRRHGMLMIKELYVHRKGEKEDWISAAKRIIDFAVFHNATGITLGEGCPKWFLDLFGKLGYECKSNLVMIA
;
A
#
# COMPACT_ATOMS: atom_id res chain seq x y z
N MET A 1 -9.30 -32.87 4.99
CA MET A 1 -9.10 -31.43 5.26
C MET A 1 -10.42 -30.73 5.00
N SER A 2 -10.98 -30.08 6.02
CA SER A 2 -12.16 -29.22 5.84
C SER A 2 -11.83 -28.07 4.90
N SER A 3 -12.73 -27.75 3.97
CA SER A 3 -12.58 -26.62 3.08
C SER A 3 -13.08 -25.34 3.78
N VAL A 4 -12.40 -24.23 3.56
CA VAL A 4 -12.81 -22.91 4.05
C VAL A 4 -13.74 -22.26 3.02
N PRO A 5 -14.95 -21.83 3.39
CA PRO A 5 -15.83 -21.12 2.47
C PRO A 5 -15.14 -19.83 1.96
N LEU A 6 -15.28 -19.55 0.64
CA LEU A 6 -14.64 -18.38 0.02
C LEU A 6 -14.99 -17.06 0.73
N GLU A 7 -16.23 -16.94 1.19
CA GLU A 7 -16.69 -15.75 1.89
C GLU A 7 -15.96 -15.54 3.23
N MET A 8 -15.72 -16.62 3.98
CA MET A 8 -14.94 -16.57 5.23
C MET A 8 -13.48 -16.22 4.96
N ALA A 9 -12.92 -16.76 3.87
CA ALA A 9 -11.57 -16.39 3.42
C ALA A 9 -11.46 -14.89 3.12
N LYS A 10 -12.44 -14.31 2.40
CA LYS A 10 -12.48 -12.87 2.14
C LYS A 10 -12.59 -12.03 3.42
N ARG A 11 -13.43 -12.45 4.37
CA ARG A 11 -13.58 -11.76 5.66
C ARG A 11 -12.24 -11.73 6.41
N LEU A 12 -11.51 -12.87 6.45
CA LEU A 12 -10.19 -12.92 7.07
C LEU A 12 -9.21 -11.98 6.38
N ILE A 13 -9.14 -12.02 5.04
CA ILE A 13 -8.28 -11.13 4.26
C ILE A 13 -8.57 -9.66 4.60
N LEU A 14 -9.84 -9.25 4.60
CA LEU A 14 -10.21 -7.86 4.88
C LEU A 14 -9.91 -7.45 6.31
N LYS A 15 -10.11 -8.35 7.28
CA LYS A 15 -9.72 -8.12 8.68
C LYS A 15 -8.21 -7.92 8.82
N LYS A 16 -7.41 -8.79 8.21
CA LYS A 16 -5.93 -8.70 8.24
C LYS A 16 -5.43 -7.48 7.49
N GLN A 17 -6.09 -7.11 6.41
CA GLN A 17 -5.82 -5.88 5.67
C GLN A 17 -6.43 -4.62 6.32
N MET A 18 -7.02 -4.74 7.53
CA MET A 18 -7.62 -3.65 8.31
C MET A 18 -8.70 -2.86 7.54
N LEU A 19 -9.46 -3.57 6.68
CA LEU A 19 -10.52 -2.98 5.85
C LEU A 19 -11.93 -3.32 6.35
N SER A 20 -12.06 -4.21 7.32
CA SER A 20 -13.33 -4.54 7.94
C SER A 20 -13.83 -3.41 8.85
N GLN A 21 -12.96 -2.83 9.67
CA GLN A 21 -13.26 -1.68 10.54
C GLN A 21 -12.08 -0.71 10.54
N GLN A 22 -12.38 0.59 10.59
CA GLN A 22 -11.33 1.57 10.85
C GLN A 22 -10.91 1.52 12.32
N THR A 23 -9.59 1.56 12.55
CA THR A 23 -9.05 1.63 13.91
C THR A 23 -9.25 3.03 14.52
N THR A 24 -9.12 3.11 15.84
CA THR A 24 -9.14 4.37 16.57
C THR A 24 -7.98 5.29 16.23
N ASN A 25 -8.10 6.58 16.58
CA ASN A 25 -7.23 7.68 16.14
C ASN A 25 -5.84 7.70 16.77
N GLY A 26 -4.87 8.26 16.04
CA GLY A 26 -3.58 8.71 16.56
C GLY A 26 -2.34 8.26 15.78
N SER A 27 -1.21 8.93 16.00
CA SER A 27 0.06 8.66 15.32
C SER A 27 0.60 7.24 15.57
N LYS A 28 0.42 6.69 16.78
CA LYS A 28 0.79 5.29 17.11
C LYS A 28 0.06 4.26 16.24
N GLN A 29 -1.15 4.56 15.81
CA GLN A 29 -1.93 3.68 14.92
C GLN A 29 -1.30 3.57 13.53
N VAL A 30 -0.61 4.61 13.07
CA VAL A 30 0.07 4.59 11.77
C VAL A 30 1.19 3.55 11.76
N VAL A 31 2.04 3.52 12.79
CA VAL A 31 3.13 2.54 12.92
C VAL A 31 2.58 1.12 12.98
N GLN A 32 1.55 0.90 13.80
CA GLN A 32 0.90 -0.40 13.93
C GLN A 32 0.25 -0.85 12.61
N ALA A 33 -0.43 0.06 11.89
CA ALA A 33 -1.05 -0.25 10.61
C ALA A 33 0.00 -0.64 9.57
N VAL A 34 1.07 0.14 9.44
CA VAL A 34 2.18 -0.16 8.52
C VAL A 34 2.81 -1.53 8.84
N GLY A 35 3.05 -1.82 10.12
CA GLY A 35 3.55 -3.13 10.55
C GLY A 35 2.57 -4.25 10.18
N LYS A 36 1.29 -4.19 10.58
CA LYS A 36 0.27 -5.21 10.27
C LYS A 36 0.13 -5.49 8.78
N LEU A 37 0.29 -4.47 7.94
CA LEU A 37 0.18 -4.57 6.48
C LEU A 37 1.43 -5.16 5.81
N CYS A 38 2.47 -5.54 6.55
CA CYS A 38 3.76 -5.97 6.00
C CYS A 38 4.35 -4.89 5.08
N GLY A 39 4.32 -3.63 5.53
CA GLY A 39 4.75 -2.46 4.79
C GLY A 39 3.68 -1.86 3.87
N VAL A 40 3.90 -0.61 3.50
CA VAL A 40 3.05 0.16 2.57
C VAL A 40 3.93 0.73 1.47
N GLN A 41 3.54 0.54 0.21
CA GLN A 41 4.32 1.11 -0.90
C GLN A 41 4.21 2.64 -0.90
N TYR A 42 5.36 3.32 -0.90
CA TYR A 42 5.43 4.74 -1.20
C TYR A 42 5.25 4.95 -2.71
N ASP A 43 4.18 5.64 -3.10
CA ASP A 43 3.95 6.03 -4.49
C ASP A 43 3.94 7.57 -4.58
N PRO A 44 4.85 8.17 -5.37
CA PRO A 44 4.95 9.62 -5.47
C PRO A 44 3.89 10.27 -6.36
N LEU A 45 3.05 9.49 -7.07
CA LEU A 45 2.09 10.04 -8.03
C LEU A 45 0.83 10.61 -7.36
N PRO A 46 0.65 11.92 -7.29
CA PRO A 46 -0.46 12.57 -6.58
C PRO A 46 -1.65 12.87 -7.51
N VAL A 47 -2.18 11.90 -8.24
CA VAL A 47 -3.30 12.11 -9.17
C VAL A 47 -4.52 12.65 -8.43
N VAL A 48 -5.00 11.93 -7.44
CA VAL A 48 -5.91 12.44 -6.40
C VAL A 48 -5.07 12.74 -5.17
N GLU A 49 -4.38 11.73 -4.67
CA GLU A 49 -3.40 11.78 -3.59
C GLU A 49 -2.37 10.66 -3.78
N GLN A 50 -1.24 10.77 -3.10
CA GLN A 50 -0.23 9.72 -3.04
C GLN A 50 -0.82 8.45 -2.40
N ALA A 51 -0.60 7.28 -3.01
CA ALA A 51 -1.31 6.05 -2.66
C ALA A 51 -1.10 5.59 -1.21
N HIS A 52 0.07 5.84 -0.61
CA HIS A 52 0.36 5.47 0.78
C HIS A 52 -0.52 6.22 1.79
N TYR A 53 -0.84 7.50 1.54
CA TYR A 53 -1.81 8.22 2.38
C TYR A 53 -3.22 7.63 2.23
N LEU A 54 -3.64 7.27 1.01
CA LEU A 54 -4.94 6.66 0.77
C LEU A 54 -5.04 5.27 1.41
N THR A 55 -3.95 4.49 1.37
CA THR A 55 -3.87 3.20 2.03
C THR A 55 -4.14 3.33 3.53
N LEU A 56 -3.52 4.29 4.20
CA LEU A 56 -3.70 4.53 5.63
C LEU A 56 -5.05 5.18 5.95
N TRP A 57 -5.53 6.12 5.13
CA TRP A 57 -6.84 6.76 5.29
C TRP A 57 -8.01 5.77 5.27
N ASN A 58 -7.92 4.71 4.46
CA ASN A 58 -8.95 3.66 4.45
C ASN A 58 -8.99 2.82 5.73
N ARG A 59 -7.90 2.81 6.52
CA ARG A 59 -7.69 1.90 7.64
C ARG A 59 -7.71 2.57 9.01
N ILE A 60 -7.43 3.87 9.04
CA ILE A 60 -7.29 4.63 10.29
C ILE A 60 -8.35 5.72 10.30
N GLY A 61 -9.23 5.69 11.30
CA GLY A 61 -10.22 6.74 11.53
C GLY A 61 -9.55 8.09 11.83
N ASN A 62 -10.10 9.18 11.27
CA ASN A 62 -9.57 10.54 11.41
C ASN A 62 -8.08 10.66 11.05
N PHE A 63 -7.62 9.87 10.08
CA PHE A 63 -6.24 9.90 9.62
C PHE A 63 -5.86 11.29 9.09
N LYS A 64 -4.70 11.79 9.54
CA LYS A 64 -4.06 12.99 9.02
C LYS A 64 -2.71 12.63 8.40
N LYS A 65 -2.35 13.27 7.30
CA LYS A 65 -1.06 13.02 6.62
C LYS A 65 0.13 13.29 7.54
N ASP A 66 0.01 14.32 8.38
CA ASP A 66 1.05 14.70 9.34
C ASP A 66 1.39 13.56 10.33
N PHE A 67 0.45 12.65 10.64
CA PHE A 67 0.74 11.49 11.50
C PHE A 67 1.77 10.55 10.87
N LEU A 68 1.70 10.35 9.54
CA LEU A 68 2.69 9.56 8.83
C LEU A 68 4.02 10.29 8.71
N ASP A 69 3.98 11.59 8.38
CA ASP A 69 5.18 12.42 8.24
C ASP A 69 5.96 12.53 9.55
N GLU A 70 5.26 12.73 10.66
CA GLU A 70 5.83 12.73 12.01
C GLU A 70 6.50 11.39 12.35
N ALA A 71 5.84 10.26 12.06
CA ALA A 71 6.40 8.93 12.31
C ALA A 71 7.64 8.65 11.42
N LEU A 72 7.67 9.16 10.19
CA LEU A 72 8.77 8.99 9.23
C LEU A 72 9.97 9.90 9.53
N TYR A 73 9.72 11.19 9.77
CA TYR A 73 10.78 12.19 9.69
C TYR A 73 11.14 12.82 11.04
N ASP A 74 10.22 12.85 11.99
CA ASP A 74 10.46 13.43 13.31
C ASP A 74 10.79 12.33 14.34
N LYS A 75 9.89 11.38 14.54
CA LYS A 75 10.05 10.29 15.52
C LYS A 75 10.92 9.14 15.04
N ARG A 76 11.07 8.97 13.72
CA ARG A 76 11.84 7.88 13.12
C ARG A 76 11.35 6.48 13.53
N GLU A 77 10.06 6.32 13.80
CA GLU A 77 9.42 5.03 14.07
C GLU A 77 9.17 4.24 12.78
N LEU A 78 9.05 4.96 11.66
CA LEU A 78 8.93 4.41 10.31
C LEU A 78 10.09 4.87 9.45
N VAL A 79 10.38 4.10 8.41
CA VAL A 79 11.41 4.42 7.41
C VAL A 79 10.92 4.11 6.00
N GLU A 80 11.29 4.96 5.05
CA GLU A 80 11.16 4.69 3.63
C GLU A 80 12.43 4.00 3.14
N PHE A 81 12.29 2.80 2.57
CA PHE A 81 13.43 2.08 2.00
C PHE A 81 13.04 1.30 0.74
N VAL A 82 13.99 1.05 -0.15
CA VAL A 82 13.75 0.17 -1.29
C VAL A 82 13.83 -1.27 -0.80
N LEU A 83 12.69 -1.97 -0.83
CA LEU A 83 12.51 -3.29 -0.23
C LEU A 83 11.79 -4.23 -1.22
N MET A 84 10.66 -4.80 -0.80
CA MET A 84 9.92 -5.79 -1.57
C MET A 84 9.66 -5.33 -3.00
N ARG A 85 9.87 -6.24 -3.96
CA ARG A 85 9.70 -5.98 -5.40
C ARG A 85 10.56 -4.83 -5.93
N GLN A 86 11.65 -4.49 -5.24
CA GLN A 86 12.53 -3.38 -5.62
C GLN A 86 11.77 -2.03 -5.73
N THR A 87 10.73 -1.86 -4.92
CA THR A 87 9.96 -0.62 -4.82
C THR A 87 10.24 0.08 -3.50
N LEU A 88 9.98 1.39 -3.44
CA LEU A 88 10.06 2.16 -2.21
C LEU A 88 8.89 1.77 -1.31
N ASN A 89 9.18 1.30 -0.10
CA ASN A 89 8.19 0.88 0.89
C ASN A 89 8.42 1.64 2.19
N ILE A 90 7.34 1.86 2.93
CA ILE A 90 7.33 2.36 4.30
C ILE A 90 7.19 1.16 5.21
N VAL A 91 8.10 1.00 6.16
CA VAL A 91 8.10 -0.11 7.14
C VAL A 91 8.47 0.40 8.53
N PRO A 92 8.14 -0.34 9.62
CA PRO A 92 8.63 -0.03 10.94
C PRO A 92 10.17 -0.12 10.99
N VAL A 93 10.81 0.84 11.65
CA VAL A 93 12.27 0.87 11.80
C VAL A 93 12.79 -0.36 12.53
N GLU A 94 12.06 -0.85 13.52
CA GLU A 94 12.40 -2.06 14.28
C GLU A 94 12.40 -3.34 13.43
N GLU A 95 11.63 -3.39 12.33
CA GLU A 95 11.57 -4.51 11.40
C GLU A 95 12.52 -4.32 10.20
N LEU A 96 13.14 -3.14 10.01
CA LEU A 96 13.92 -2.79 8.82
C LEU A 96 15.05 -3.78 8.54
N LEU A 97 15.74 -4.28 9.57
CA LEU A 97 16.86 -5.20 9.43
C LEU A 97 16.44 -6.50 8.72
N TYR A 98 15.28 -7.04 9.12
CA TYR A 98 14.71 -8.23 8.48
C TYR A 98 14.28 -7.94 7.03
N TYR A 99 13.56 -6.85 6.80
CA TYR A 99 13.17 -6.47 5.43
C TYR A 99 14.38 -6.27 4.53
N TYR A 100 15.40 -5.56 5.01
CA TYR A 100 16.59 -5.27 4.22
C TYR A 100 17.34 -6.54 3.84
N GLN A 101 17.62 -7.43 4.80
CA GLN A 101 18.31 -8.69 4.54
C GLN A 101 17.49 -9.64 3.66
N ALA A 102 16.19 -9.74 3.88
CA ALA A 102 15.29 -10.60 3.11
C ALA A 102 15.32 -10.29 1.61
N VAL A 103 15.55 -9.03 1.20
CA VAL A 103 15.52 -8.63 -0.22
C VAL A 103 16.90 -8.66 -0.91
N GLN A 104 18.00 -8.89 -0.18
CA GLN A 104 19.34 -8.87 -0.74
C GLN A 104 19.54 -9.91 -1.86
N CYS A 105 18.97 -11.11 -1.70
CA CYS A 105 19.03 -12.14 -2.75
C CYS A 105 18.38 -11.71 -4.07
N VAL A 106 17.37 -10.83 -4.02
CA VAL A 106 16.72 -10.26 -5.20
C VAL A 106 17.55 -9.11 -5.77
N PHE A 107 18.15 -8.27 -4.90
CA PHE A 107 18.94 -7.10 -5.31
C PHE A 107 20.22 -7.51 -6.04
N ARG A 108 20.95 -8.50 -5.54
CA ARG A 108 22.19 -9.01 -6.16
C ARG A 108 22.03 -9.52 -7.61
N LYS A 109 20.81 -9.81 -8.04
CA LYS A 109 20.50 -10.36 -9.37
C LYS A 109 19.81 -9.35 -10.29
N GLY A 110 19.78 -8.08 -9.94
CA GLY A 110 18.96 -7.09 -10.62
C GLY A 110 19.62 -5.74 -10.82
N TRP A 111 18.88 -4.83 -11.42
CA TRP A 111 19.29 -3.47 -11.76
C TRP A 111 19.73 -2.62 -10.54
N ILE A 112 19.32 -2.99 -9.33
CA ILE A 112 19.76 -2.30 -8.10
C ILE A 112 21.25 -2.53 -7.88
N GLN A 113 21.74 -3.77 -7.99
CA GLN A 113 23.17 -4.06 -7.88
C GLN A 113 23.97 -3.35 -8.98
N GLU A 114 23.48 -3.38 -10.21
CA GLU A 114 24.11 -2.65 -11.33
C GLU A 114 24.21 -1.13 -11.05
N ALA A 115 23.20 -0.56 -10.41
CA ALA A 115 23.21 0.86 -10.05
C ALA A 115 24.24 1.16 -8.94
N ILE A 116 24.40 0.25 -7.97
CA ILE A 116 25.41 0.36 -6.90
C ILE A 116 26.82 0.25 -7.50
N ASP A 117 27.05 -0.73 -8.37
CA ASP A 117 28.36 -1.01 -8.98
C ASP A 117 28.87 0.13 -9.89
N LYS A 118 27.96 0.91 -10.45
CA LYS A 118 28.27 2.09 -11.27
C LYS A 118 28.73 3.31 -10.47
N LEU A 119 28.54 3.32 -9.17
CA LEU A 119 28.93 4.44 -8.31
C LEU A 119 30.42 4.34 -8.00
N SER A 120 31.22 5.34 -8.40
CA SER A 120 32.65 5.39 -8.07
C SER A 120 32.86 5.64 -6.57
N GLN A 121 33.99 5.15 -6.04
CA GLN A 121 34.36 5.42 -4.64
C GLN A 121 34.52 6.93 -4.37
N GLN A 122 35.05 7.67 -5.35
CA GLN A 122 35.20 9.12 -5.24
C GLN A 122 33.84 9.83 -5.12
N ASP A 123 32.88 9.48 -5.99
CA ASP A 123 31.52 10.05 -5.91
C ASP A 123 30.82 9.70 -4.58
N ALA A 124 30.99 8.46 -4.13
CA ALA A 124 30.43 8.02 -2.86
C ALA A 124 31.00 8.85 -1.68
N GLN A 125 32.34 9.05 -1.67
CA GLN A 125 33.00 9.81 -0.63
C GLN A 125 32.59 11.29 -0.65
N GLU A 126 32.53 11.90 -1.84
CA GLU A 126 32.09 13.29 -2.00
C GLU A 126 30.68 13.54 -1.45
N ILE A 127 29.73 12.62 -1.73
CA ILE A 127 28.37 12.68 -1.21
C ILE A 127 28.37 12.56 0.33
N VAL A 128 29.12 11.58 0.87
CA VAL A 128 29.22 11.36 2.32
C VAL A 128 29.80 12.58 3.03
N ASP A 129 30.86 13.18 2.51
CA ASP A 129 31.51 14.35 3.12
C ASP A 129 30.59 15.57 3.07
N LYS A 130 29.85 15.74 1.98
CA LYS A 130 28.87 16.81 1.90
C LYS A 130 27.71 16.60 2.88
N ILE A 131 27.21 15.36 3.06
CA ILE A 131 26.20 15.08 4.09
C ILE A 131 26.75 15.37 5.49
N LYS A 132 27.98 14.98 5.80
CA LYS A 132 28.63 15.27 7.09
C LYS A 132 28.71 16.76 7.37
N SER A 133 28.96 17.59 6.36
CA SER A 133 29.11 19.03 6.51
C SER A 133 27.79 19.78 6.67
N GLN A 134 26.70 19.34 6.02
CA GLN A 134 25.43 20.07 5.99
C GLN A 134 24.20 19.28 6.48
N GLY A 135 24.40 18.01 6.88
CA GLY A 135 23.37 17.13 7.45
C GLY A 135 22.61 16.31 6.42
N TRP A 136 22.42 16.80 5.20
CA TRP A 136 21.68 16.13 4.12
C TRP A 136 22.08 16.68 2.75
N VAL A 137 21.74 15.92 1.68
CA VAL A 137 21.88 16.31 0.27
C VAL A 137 20.60 16.02 -0.51
N SER A 138 20.46 16.65 -1.66
CA SER A 138 19.29 16.52 -2.55
C SER A 138 19.71 16.45 -4.01
N LEU A 139 18.71 16.40 -4.92
CA LEU A 139 18.93 16.46 -6.37
C LEU A 139 19.52 17.79 -6.85
N LYS A 140 19.57 18.82 -6.00
CA LYS A 140 20.26 20.10 -6.30
C LYS A 140 21.78 19.96 -6.15
N ASP A 141 22.21 18.97 -5.33
CA ASP A 141 23.61 18.74 -5.01
C ASP A 141 24.26 17.69 -5.92
N PHE A 142 23.54 16.59 -6.15
CA PHE A 142 24.04 15.44 -6.92
C PHE A 142 22.97 14.85 -7.83
N SER A 143 23.41 14.16 -8.88
CA SER A 143 22.49 13.50 -9.82
C SER A 143 21.72 12.35 -9.14
N TYR A 144 20.50 12.13 -9.61
CA TYR A 144 19.61 11.09 -9.10
C TYR A 144 20.22 9.69 -9.07
N PRO A 145 20.95 9.20 -10.12
CA PRO A 145 21.60 7.88 -10.07
C PRO A 145 22.59 7.72 -8.94
N LYS A 146 23.44 8.75 -8.66
CA LYS A 146 24.44 8.71 -7.60
C LYS A 146 23.79 8.61 -6.21
N LEU A 147 22.79 9.46 -5.94
CA LEU A 147 22.07 9.44 -4.66
C LEU A 147 21.32 8.12 -4.45
N ARG A 148 20.70 7.60 -5.50
CA ARG A 148 20.00 6.30 -5.42
C ARG A 148 20.94 5.14 -5.17
N ALA A 149 22.12 5.12 -5.77
CA ALA A 149 23.10 4.04 -5.56
C ALA A 149 23.51 3.95 -4.07
N LEU A 150 23.83 5.08 -3.42
CA LEU A 150 24.10 5.10 -1.99
C LEU A 150 22.92 4.71 -1.12
N PHE A 151 21.71 5.12 -1.52
CA PHE A 151 20.47 4.74 -0.84
C PHE A 151 20.21 3.23 -0.94
N TYR A 152 20.40 2.63 -2.12
CA TYR A 152 20.25 1.18 -2.31
C TYR A 152 21.31 0.36 -1.56
N ALA A 153 22.52 0.92 -1.44
CA ALA A 153 23.59 0.30 -0.66
C ALA A 153 23.40 0.43 0.86
N GLY A 154 22.31 1.06 1.33
CA GLY A 154 22.06 1.27 2.76
C GLY A 154 22.99 2.27 3.43
N LYS A 155 23.73 3.08 2.67
CA LYS A 155 24.65 4.10 3.20
C LYS A 155 23.93 5.41 3.57
N THR A 156 22.81 5.67 2.90
CA THR A 156 21.96 6.83 3.16
C THR A 156 20.52 6.39 3.40
N ALA A 157 19.73 7.24 4.03
CA ALA A 157 18.28 7.11 4.19
C ALA A 157 17.62 8.46 3.90
N ILE A 158 16.29 8.47 3.75
CA ILE A 158 15.54 9.70 3.53
C ILE A 158 15.43 10.45 4.85
N ALA A 159 16.10 11.61 4.93
CA ALA A 159 16.12 12.46 6.10
C ALA A 159 14.80 13.23 6.27
N LYS A 160 14.27 13.74 5.17
CA LYS A 160 13.01 14.48 5.07
C LYS A 160 12.58 14.58 3.61
N ARG A 161 11.37 15.09 3.39
CA ARG A 161 10.89 15.44 2.04
C ARG A 161 10.49 16.91 1.96
N GLU A 162 10.55 17.48 0.76
CA GLU A 162 10.04 18.83 0.51
C GLU A 162 8.53 18.90 0.84
N SER A 163 8.07 20.07 1.24
CA SER A 163 6.65 20.38 1.30
C SER A 163 6.06 20.45 -0.13
N GLY A 164 4.76 20.19 -0.27
CA GLY A 164 4.06 20.29 -1.56
C GLY A 164 3.71 18.94 -2.17
N ILE A 165 3.42 18.95 -3.46
CA ILE A 165 2.76 17.82 -4.14
C ILE A 165 3.75 16.69 -4.48
N PHE A 166 4.94 17.03 -4.98
CA PHE A 166 5.91 16.03 -5.46
C PHE A 166 6.90 15.55 -4.42
N ARG A 167 7.05 16.25 -3.31
CA ARG A 167 7.79 15.83 -2.12
C ARG A 167 9.16 15.21 -2.39
N MET A 168 10.05 15.96 -3.02
CA MET A 168 11.41 15.50 -3.35
C MET A 168 12.20 15.11 -2.09
N PRO A 169 12.96 14.00 -2.13
CA PRO A 169 13.67 13.51 -0.95
C PRO A 169 14.98 14.27 -0.70
N TYR A 170 15.31 14.41 0.58
CA TYR A 170 16.62 14.76 1.08
C TYR A 170 17.25 13.53 1.72
N TYR A 171 18.51 13.25 1.39
CA TYR A 171 19.23 12.07 1.84
C TYR A 171 20.23 12.43 2.93
N GLY A 172 20.16 11.75 4.06
CA GLY A 172 21.12 11.83 5.16
C GLY A 172 21.89 10.51 5.31
N LEU A 173 22.95 10.48 6.13
CA LEU A 173 23.66 9.24 6.42
C LEU A 173 22.74 8.29 7.22
N PHE A 174 22.70 7.01 6.82
CA PHE A 174 21.87 6.01 7.49
C PHE A 174 22.17 5.91 8.98
N GLY A 175 23.44 5.73 9.36
CA GLY A 175 23.84 5.62 10.77
C GLY A 175 23.62 6.89 11.61
N GLY A 176 23.53 8.08 10.98
CA GLY A 176 23.18 9.32 11.67
C GLY A 176 21.67 9.47 11.90
N LEU A 177 20.85 8.94 10.99
CA LEU A 177 19.38 8.98 11.09
C LEU A 177 18.82 7.84 11.93
N HIS A 178 19.49 6.68 11.94
CA HIS A 178 19.09 5.48 12.65
C HIS A 178 20.26 4.92 13.45
N PRO A 179 20.69 5.61 14.53
CA PRO A 179 21.83 5.20 15.32
C PRO A 179 21.59 3.85 15.99
N GLY A 180 22.62 3.00 15.99
CA GLY A 180 22.56 1.66 16.58
C GLY A 180 21.96 0.57 15.69
N LEU A 181 21.43 0.90 14.51
CA LEU A 181 20.97 -0.11 13.55
C LEU A 181 22.13 -0.53 12.62
N ASP A 182 22.41 -1.83 12.61
CA ASP A 182 23.30 -2.48 11.64
C ASP A 182 22.49 -3.32 10.67
N LEU A 183 22.41 -2.87 9.41
CA LEU A 183 21.65 -3.56 8.35
C LEU A 183 22.17 -4.98 8.04
N GLN A 184 23.37 -5.36 8.52
CA GLN A 184 23.99 -6.66 8.33
C GLN A 184 23.81 -7.61 9.54
N SER A 185 23.14 -7.17 10.59
CA SER A 185 23.07 -7.90 11.87
C SER A 185 22.15 -9.13 11.86
N VAL A 186 21.31 -9.29 10.82
CA VAL A 186 20.35 -10.40 10.70
C VAL A 186 20.80 -11.36 9.62
N ASP A 187 20.69 -12.66 9.86
CA ASP A 187 20.95 -13.71 8.87
C ASP A 187 19.92 -13.62 7.71
N GLU A 188 20.41 -13.76 6.47
CA GLU A 188 19.58 -13.61 5.27
C GLU A 188 18.51 -14.70 5.17
N GLU A 189 18.81 -15.95 5.52
CA GLU A 189 17.85 -17.06 5.45
C GLU A 189 16.74 -16.85 6.51
N ALA A 190 17.12 -16.51 7.73
CA ALA A 190 16.16 -16.18 8.79
C ALA A 190 15.28 -14.98 8.39
N ALA A 191 15.85 -13.96 7.80
CA ALA A 191 15.11 -12.79 7.31
C ALA A 191 14.11 -13.16 6.19
N ARG A 192 14.49 -14.05 5.28
CA ARG A 192 13.62 -14.52 4.19
C ARG A 192 12.44 -15.35 4.71
N ASN A 193 12.69 -16.25 5.66
CA ASN A 193 11.66 -17.04 6.32
C ASN A 193 10.68 -16.12 7.06
N TRP A 194 11.20 -15.15 7.81
CA TRP A 194 10.42 -14.13 8.47
C TRP A 194 9.53 -13.33 7.49
N LEU A 195 10.08 -12.85 6.36
CA LEU A 195 9.31 -12.05 5.40
C LEU A 195 8.18 -12.86 4.76
N VAL A 196 8.40 -14.13 4.44
CA VAL A 196 7.37 -15.02 3.88
C VAL A 196 6.25 -15.25 4.91
N GLN A 197 6.59 -15.57 6.16
CA GLN A 197 5.62 -15.71 7.24
C GLN A 197 4.83 -14.41 7.46
N ARG A 198 5.54 -13.28 7.46
CA ARG A 198 4.96 -11.94 7.65
C ARG A 198 3.96 -11.61 6.54
N ALA A 199 4.27 -11.96 5.29
CA ALA A 199 3.37 -11.79 4.16
C ALA A 199 2.10 -12.65 4.31
N VAL A 200 2.22 -13.94 4.69
CA VAL A 200 1.05 -14.80 4.96
C VAL A 200 0.18 -14.19 6.06
N SER A 201 0.78 -13.77 7.18
CA SER A 201 0.06 -13.14 8.29
C SER A 201 -0.63 -11.84 7.89
N ALA A 202 -0.01 -11.00 7.07
CA ALA A 202 -0.59 -9.73 6.64
C ALA A 202 -1.81 -9.89 5.73
N PHE A 203 -1.85 -10.94 4.91
CA PHE A 203 -2.98 -11.22 4.02
C PHE A 203 -4.00 -12.21 4.61
N GLY A 204 -3.67 -12.88 5.71
CA GLY A 204 -4.51 -13.88 6.36
C GLY A 204 -4.60 -15.17 5.56
N ILE A 205 -5.08 -15.13 4.33
CA ILE A 205 -5.07 -16.27 3.39
C ILE A 205 -4.40 -15.84 2.09
N ALA A 206 -3.37 -16.57 1.68
CA ALA A 206 -2.58 -16.25 0.49
C ALA A 206 -2.17 -17.50 -0.31
N SER A 207 -2.17 -17.41 -1.64
CA SER A 207 -1.55 -18.44 -2.47
C SER A 207 -0.03 -18.29 -2.49
N THR A 208 0.71 -19.38 -2.80
CA THR A 208 2.15 -19.31 -3.02
C THR A 208 2.54 -18.21 -4.01
N SER A 209 1.77 -18.07 -5.11
CA SER A 209 2.04 -17.03 -6.11
C SER A 209 1.82 -15.60 -5.57
N HIS A 210 0.85 -15.40 -4.68
CA HIS A 210 0.62 -14.10 -4.06
C HIS A 210 1.73 -13.72 -3.06
N VAL A 211 2.16 -14.69 -2.24
CA VAL A 211 3.31 -14.51 -1.34
C VAL A 211 4.57 -14.18 -2.14
N GLY A 212 4.85 -14.93 -3.22
CA GLY A 212 5.97 -14.64 -4.12
C GLY A 212 5.85 -13.28 -4.80
N TYR A 213 4.64 -12.87 -5.22
CA TYR A 213 4.41 -11.53 -5.75
C TYR A 213 4.74 -10.44 -4.72
N TRP A 214 4.35 -10.64 -3.45
CA TRP A 214 4.60 -9.67 -2.39
C TRP A 214 6.08 -9.55 -2.03
N THR A 215 6.74 -10.68 -1.80
CA THR A 215 8.16 -10.73 -1.38
C THR A 215 9.13 -10.41 -2.52
N GLY A 216 8.73 -10.66 -3.77
CA GLY A 216 9.58 -10.58 -4.95
C GLY A 216 10.36 -11.88 -5.24
N TYR A 217 10.04 -12.97 -4.51
CA TYR A 217 10.71 -14.26 -4.69
C TYR A 217 10.13 -15.08 -5.84
N ARG A 218 10.95 -15.98 -6.40
CA ARG A 218 10.52 -16.93 -7.43
C ARG A 218 9.62 -18.00 -6.82
N ALA A 219 8.70 -18.55 -7.61
CA ALA A 219 7.71 -19.52 -7.15
C ALA A 219 8.31 -20.71 -6.39
N LYS A 220 9.37 -21.34 -6.93
CA LYS A 220 10.06 -22.48 -6.26
C LYS A 220 10.66 -22.10 -4.91
N GLU A 221 11.26 -20.93 -4.83
CA GLU A 221 11.85 -20.40 -3.61
C GLU A 221 10.78 -20.11 -2.55
N THR A 222 9.72 -19.44 -2.95
CA THR A 222 8.56 -19.18 -2.07
C THR A 222 7.94 -20.47 -1.55
N GLU A 223 7.76 -21.47 -2.41
CA GLU A 223 7.20 -22.77 -2.06
C GLU A 223 8.11 -23.53 -1.09
N SER A 224 9.43 -23.50 -1.29
CA SER A 224 10.40 -24.10 -0.38
C SER A 224 10.32 -23.53 1.02
N ILE A 225 10.31 -22.19 1.12
CA ILE A 225 10.20 -21.51 2.44
C ILE A 225 8.85 -21.80 3.10
N LEU A 226 7.75 -21.75 2.35
CA LEU A 226 6.43 -22.07 2.90
C LEU A 226 6.30 -23.51 3.42
N ASN A 227 6.91 -24.50 2.72
CA ASN A 227 6.94 -25.88 3.18
C ASN A 227 7.81 -26.05 4.46
N GLN A 228 8.92 -25.31 4.56
CA GLN A 228 9.71 -25.28 5.79
C GLN A 228 8.89 -24.71 6.96
N LEU A 229 8.25 -23.53 6.76
CA LEU A 229 7.39 -22.92 7.77
C LEU A 229 6.18 -23.80 8.16
N GLU A 230 5.68 -24.64 7.24
CA GLU A 230 4.64 -25.65 7.54
C GLU A 230 5.18 -26.74 8.47
N THR A 231 6.42 -27.22 8.22
CA THR A 231 7.08 -28.19 9.08
C THR A 231 7.31 -27.64 10.49
N GLU A 232 7.63 -26.35 10.58
CA GLU A 232 7.82 -25.60 11.83
C GLU A 232 6.49 -25.18 12.50
N ARG A 233 5.34 -25.51 11.90
CA ARG A 233 3.99 -25.18 12.37
C ARG A 233 3.72 -23.65 12.46
N MET A 234 4.41 -22.87 11.67
CA MET A 234 4.20 -21.43 11.61
C MET A 234 3.06 -21.07 10.63
N VAL A 235 2.87 -21.89 9.60
CA VAL A 235 1.78 -21.78 8.63
C VAL A 235 1.23 -23.17 8.30
N ARG A 236 0.02 -23.23 7.73
CA ARG A 236 -0.59 -24.46 7.23
C ARG A 236 -1.25 -24.26 5.88
N LYS A 237 -1.40 -25.37 5.15
CA LYS A 237 -2.17 -25.44 3.90
C LYS A 237 -3.66 -25.62 4.20
N VAL A 238 -4.49 -24.84 3.51
CA VAL A 238 -5.95 -24.96 3.52
C VAL A 238 -6.51 -25.00 2.11
N LYS A 239 -7.63 -25.67 1.90
CA LYS A 239 -8.44 -25.52 0.70
C LYS A 239 -9.44 -24.40 0.92
N VAL A 240 -9.66 -23.57 -0.10
CA VAL A 240 -10.71 -22.54 -0.10
C VAL A 240 -11.64 -22.84 -1.26
N ASP A 241 -12.95 -22.83 -0.99
CA ASP A 241 -13.96 -23.13 -2.01
C ASP A 241 -13.84 -22.18 -3.20
N GLY A 242 -13.87 -22.72 -4.40
CA GLY A 242 -13.75 -21.95 -5.64
C GLY A 242 -12.33 -21.47 -6.00
N LEU A 243 -11.33 -21.61 -5.12
CA LEU A 243 -9.95 -21.29 -5.44
C LEU A 243 -9.16 -22.53 -5.88
N LYS A 244 -8.27 -22.35 -6.87
CA LYS A 244 -7.39 -23.42 -7.34
C LYS A 244 -6.22 -23.64 -6.38
N GLY A 245 -5.88 -24.89 -6.12
CA GLY A 245 -4.75 -25.30 -5.29
C GLY A 245 -4.98 -25.06 -3.80
N PHE A 246 -3.89 -25.15 -3.05
CA PHE A 246 -3.89 -24.83 -1.63
C PHE A 246 -3.58 -23.34 -1.42
N GLN A 247 -4.12 -22.83 -0.32
CA GLN A 247 -3.79 -21.51 0.21
C GLN A 247 -3.03 -21.69 1.52
N TRP A 248 -2.32 -20.67 1.95
CA TRP A 248 -1.53 -20.63 3.18
C TRP A 248 -2.20 -19.69 4.19
N VAL A 249 -2.20 -20.10 5.45
CA VAL A 249 -2.74 -19.36 6.59
C VAL A 249 -1.88 -19.65 7.81
N THR A 250 -1.75 -18.71 8.76
CA THR A 250 -1.14 -19.01 10.06
C THR A 250 -2.09 -19.83 10.94
N ASP A 251 -1.58 -20.57 11.92
CA ASP A 251 -2.43 -21.32 12.84
C ASP A 251 -3.35 -20.42 13.65
N GLU A 252 -2.85 -19.25 14.06
CA GLU A 252 -3.62 -18.23 14.76
C GLU A 252 -4.80 -17.72 13.90
N ASP A 253 -4.51 -17.36 12.65
CA ASP A 253 -5.53 -16.83 11.74
C ASP A 253 -6.55 -17.91 11.35
N PHE A 254 -6.13 -19.17 11.22
CA PHE A 254 -7.03 -20.29 10.96
C PHE A 254 -8.07 -20.46 12.08
N ALA A 255 -7.65 -20.31 13.33
CA ALA A 255 -8.55 -20.41 14.49
C ALA A 255 -9.56 -19.25 14.58
N LEU A 256 -9.31 -18.14 13.87
CA LEU A 256 -10.21 -16.98 13.83
C LEU A 256 -11.33 -17.14 12.78
N ILE A 257 -11.14 -17.95 11.74
CA ILE A 257 -12.02 -18.00 10.55
C ILE A 257 -13.49 -18.19 10.95
N GLU A 258 -13.81 -19.15 11.81
CA GLU A 258 -15.20 -19.48 12.18
C GLU A 258 -15.88 -18.40 13.03
N ARG A 259 -15.12 -17.44 13.58
CA ARG A 259 -15.60 -16.38 14.45
C ARG A 259 -15.77 -15.04 13.74
N LEU A 260 -15.50 -14.99 12.43
CA LEU A 260 -15.55 -13.75 11.66
C LEU A 260 -16.99 -13.42 11.26
N GLU A 261 -17.46 -12.29 11.74
CA GLU A 261 -18.75 -11.72 11.34
C GLU A 261 -18.65 -10.93 10.04
N GLU A 262 -19.77 -10.70 9.39
CA GLU A 262 -19.83 -9.82 8.23
C GLU A 262 -19.83 -8.36 8.66
N GLU A 263 -18.89 -7.59 8.12
CA GLU A 263 -18.81 -6.15 8.34
C GLU A 263 -18.99 -5.42 6.99
N LYS A 264 -19.99 -4.54 6.91
CA LYS A 264 -20.28 -3.76 5.69
C LYS A 264 -19.55 -2.41 5.73
N ASN A 265 -18.23 -2.41 5.72
CA ASN A 265 -17.44 -1.18 5.58
C ASN A 265 -17.20 -0.84 4.10
N VAL A 266 -17.11 0.45 3.76
CA VAL A 266 -16.76 0.92 2.41
C VAL A 266 -15.35 1.47 2.41
N ALA A 267 -14.53 0.99 1.46
CA ALA A 267 -13.19 1.47 1.22
C ALA A 267 -12.99 1.93 -0.25
N LEU A 268 -12.23 3.02 -0.41
CA LEU A 268 -11.86 3.58 -1.71
C LEU A 268 -10.38 3.31 -1.97
N LEU A 269 -10.09 2.22 -2.67
CA LEU A 269 -8.74 1.67 -2.79
C LEU A 269 -8.03 2.16 -4.04
N SER A 270 -6.84 2.73 -3.86
CA SER A 270 -5.96 3.11 -4.98
C SER A 270 -5.43 1.87 -5.71
N PRO A 271 -4.97 1.99 -6.96
CA PRO A 271 -4.35 0.87 -7.68
C PRO A 271 -3.10 0.29 -7.03
N MET A 272 -2.48 1.04 -6.12
CA MET A 272 -1.27 0.65 -5.38
C MET A 272 -1.55 0.22 -3.94
N ASP A 273 -2.82 0.15 -3.54
CA ASP A 273 -3.19 -0.38 -2.22
C ASP A 273 -2.74 -1.84 -2.07
N ASN A 274 -2.40 -2.23 -0.85
CA ASN A 274 -1.93 -3.58 -0.54
C ASN A 274 -2.89 -4.66 -1.07
N LEU A 275 -4.20 -4.45 -0.95
CA LEU A 275 -5.22 -5.40 -1.42
C LEU A 275 -5.33 -5.46 -2.95
N THR A 276 -5.12 -4.35 -3.65
CA THR A 276 -5.41 -4.24 -5.09
C THR A 276 -4.18 -4.42 -5.99
N ARG A 277 -2.95 -4.37 -5.45
CA ARG A 277 -1.70 -4.42 -6.22
C ARG A 277 -1.52 -5.70 -7.03
N ASP A 278 -1.78 -6.88 -6.43
CA ASP A 278 -1.76 -8.16 -7.14
C ASP A 278 -3.11 -8.42 -7.79
N ARG A 279 -3.27 -7.92 -9.01
CA ARG A 279 -4.52 -8.01 -9.77
C ARG A 279 -4.94 -9.43 -10.09
N LYS A 280 -3.96 -10.34 -10.27
CA LYS A 280 -4.24 -11.75 -10.53
C LYS A 280 -4.84 -12.42 -9.31
N TRP A 281 -4.26 -12.19 -8.15
CA TRP A 281 -4.79 -12.69 -6.89
C TRP A 281 -6.14 -12.04 -6.56
N LEU A 282 -6.27 -10.72 -6.71
CA LEU A 282 -7.51 -9.99 -6.53
C LEU A 282 -8.64 -10.56 -7.39
N SER A 283 -8.37 -10.80 -8.68
CA SER A 283 -9.33 -11.41 -9.60
C SER A 283 -9.74 -12.82 -9.18
N ASN A 284 -8.78 -13.64 -8.74
CA ASN A 284 -9.08 -15.00 -8.30
C ASN A 284 -9.94 -15.04 -7.03
N VAL A 285 -9.63 -14.19 -6.04
CA VAL A 285 -10.31 -14.22 -4.74
C VAL A 285 -11.62 -13.44 -4.74
N PHE A 286 -11.63 -12.25 -5.32
CA PHE A 286 -12.78 -11.34 -5.28
C PHE A 286 -13.60 -11.32 -6.58
N GLY A 287 -13.16 -12.01 -7.63
CA GLY A 287 -13.80 -11.94 -8.95
C GLY A 287 -13.74 -10.56 -9.60
N TYR A 288 -12.88 -9.68 -9.10
CA TYR A 288 -12.78 -8.29 -9.53
C TYR A 288 -11.49 -8.02 -10.29
N SER A 289 -11.61 -7.40 -11.45
CA SER A 289 -10.47 -7.07 -12.31
C SER A 289 -10.53 -5.62 -12.75
N PHE A 290 -9.36 -4.97 -12.78
CA PHE A 290 -9.15 -3.66 -13.37
C PHE A 290 -7.75 -3.57 -13.98
N SER A 291 -7.51 -2.58 -14.86
CA SER A 291 -6.20 -2.34 -15.48
C SER A 291 -5.64 -0.98 -15.06
N ILE A 292 -4.32 -0.88 -14.89
CA ILE A 292 -3.68 0.44 -14.73
C ILE A 292 -3.45 1.03 -16.13
N GLU A 293 -4.27 1.98 -16.51
CA GLU A 293 -4.17 2.67 -17.79
C GLU A 293 -3.42 4.03 -17.68
N TYR A 294 -2.91 4.36 -16.50
CA TYR A 294 -2.25 5.65 -16.23
C TYR A 294 -1.04 5.91 -17.15
N PHE A 295 -0.28 4.87 -17.46
CA PHE A 295 0.91 4.97 -18.32
C PHE A 295 0.60 4.87 -19.82
N GLN A 296 -0.64 4.66 -20.21
CA GLN A 296 -1.04 4.64 -21.62
C GLN A 296 -1.34 6.06 -22.07
N LYS A 297 -0.56 6.60 -23.01
CA LYS A 297 -0.65 8.00 -23.51
C LYS A 297 -2.05 8.47 -23.91
N LYS A 298 -3.00 7.56 -24.19
CA LYS A 298 -4.36 7.88 -24.65
C LYS A 298 -5.46 7.79 -23.57
N LYS A 299 -5.16 7.15 -22.41
CA LYS A 299 -6.19 6.84 -21.39
C LYS A 299 -5.68 7.01 -19.96
N MET A 300 -5.12 8.16 -19.63
CA MET A 300 -4.63 8.43 -18.27
C MET A 300 -5.76 8.33 -17.23
N ARG A 301 -6.12 7.08 -16.84
CA ARG A 301 -7.14 6.79 -15.82
C ARG A 301 -6.48 6.46 -14.48
N TRP A 302 -6.95 7.08 -13.43
CA TRP A 302 -6.59 6.71 -12.06
C TRP A 302 -7.82 6.10 -11.36
N GLN A 303 -7.88 4.80 -11.41
CA GLN A 303 -9.03 4.01 -10.97
C GLN A 303 -8.99 3.82 -9.45
N ILE A 304 -9.92 4.42 -8.74
CA ILE A 304 -10.14 4.19 -7.31
C ILE A 304 -11.25 3.13 -7.20
N SER A 305 -10.89 1.93 -6.75
CA SER A 305 -11.81 0.82 -6.59
C SER A 305 -12.72 1.02 -5.38
N ILE A 306 -14.01 0.72 -5.54
CA ILE A 306 -15.02 0.82 -4.48
C ILE A 306 -15.28 -0.58 -3.94
N LEU A 307 -14.76 -0.86 -2.74
CA LEU A 307 -15.03 -2.08 -1.99
C LEU A 307 -16.16 -1.81 -0.97
N CYS A 308 -17.18 -2.67 -0.93
CA CYS A 308 -18.24 -2.65 0.06
C CYS A 308 -18.41 -4.04 0.68
N GLY A 309 -18.19 -4.18 1.98
CA GLY A 309 -18.10 -5.48 2.62
C GLY A 309 -17.05 -6.34 1.90
N THR A 310 -17.41 -7.56 1.50
CA THR A 310 -16.53 -8.50 0.79
C THR A 310 -16.62 -8.41 -0.75
N SER A 311 -17.28 -7.38 -1.30
CA SER A 311 -17.54 -7.25 -2.73
C SER A 311 -17.09 -5.92 -3.31
N PHE A 312 -16.48 -5.95 -4.50
CA PHE A 312 -16.18 -4.74 -5.25
C PHE A 312 -17.42 -4.31 -6.04
N LEU A 313 -17.88 -3.08 -5.83
CA LEU A 313 -18.98 -2.49 -6.60
C LEU A 313 -18.52 -2.01 -7.98
N GLY A 314 -17.29 -1.52 -8.09
CA GLY A 314 -16.74 -0.97 -9.31
C GLY A 314 -15.54 -0.06 -9.01
N PHE A 315 -15.34 0.94 -9.84
CA PHE A 315 -14.34 2.00 -9.61
C PHE A 315 -14.81 3.35 -10.14
N ILE A 316 -14.24 4.41 -9.60
CA ILE A 316 -14.31 5.77 -10.15
C ILE A 316 -12.97 6.15 -10.78
N ASP A 317 -13.00 6.79 -11.97
CA ASP A 317 -11.83 7.50 -12.51
C ASP A 317 -11.83 8.91 -11.92
N ALA A 318 -10.94 9.15 -10.94
CA ALA A 318 -10.93 10.36 -10.15
C ALA A 318 -9.63 11.16 -10.31
N LYS A 319 -9.75 12.50 -10.22
CA LYS A 319 -8.62 13.43 -10.20
C LYS A 319 -8.95 14.61 -9.30
N MET A 320 -7.96 15.09 -8.55
CA MET A 320 -8.11 16.33 -7.78
C MET A 320 -7.72 17.54 -8.62
N ASP A 321 -8.67 18.43 -8.89
CA ASP A 321 -8.40 19.77 -9.37
C ASP A 321 -8.09 20.71 -8.19
N ARG A 322 -6.80 20.80 -7.88
CA ARG A 322 -6.31 21.56 -6.72
C ARG A 322 -6.44 23.07 -6.89
N ARG A 323 -6.57 23.57 -8.14
CA ARG A 323 -6.73 25.00 -8.40
C ARG A 323 -8.14 25.49 -8.03
N HIS A 324 -9.14 24.65 -8.30
CA HIS A 324 -10.53 24.98 -8.05
C HIS A 324 -11.08 24.29 -6.79
N GLY A 325 -10.26 23.50 -6.09
CA GLY A 325 -10.70 22.76 -4.90
C GLY A 325 -11.76 21.70 -5.20
N MET A 326 -11.73 21.05 -6.37
CA MET A 326 -12.77 20.14 -6.83
C MET A 326 -12.25 18.72 -6.97
N LEU A 327 -13.00 17.74 -6.45
CA LEU A 327 -12.81 16.33 -6.79
C LEU A 327 -13.54 16.04 -8.10
N MET A 328 -12.80 15.75 -9.16
CA MET A 328 -13.37 15.43 -10.48
C MET A 328 -13.51 13.92 -10.61
N ILE A 329 -14.72 13.40 -10.74
CA ILE A 329 -15.04 12.01 -11.07
C ILE A 329 -15.46 11.98 -12.54
N LYS A 330 -14.57 11.52 -13.42
CA LYS A 330 -14.82 11.52 -14.87
C LYS A 330 -15.77 10.42 -15.30
N GLU A 331 -15.66 9.26 -14.64
CA GLU A 331 -16.40 8.05 -14.98
C GLU A 331 -16.65 7.21 -13.74
N LEU A 332 -17.82 6.57 -13.68
CA LEU A 332 -18.15 5.49 -12.76
C LEU A 332 -18.29 4.20 -13.57
N TYR A 333 -17.43 3.22 -13.31
CA TYR A 333 -17.58 1.87 -13.83
C TYR A 333 -18.25 0.98 -12.78
N VAL A 334 -19.38 0.34 -13.15
CA VAL A 334 -20.10 -0.60 -12.29
C VAL A 334 -19.70 -2.02 -12.64
N HIS A 335 -19.04 -2.71 -11.70
CA HIS A 335 -18.66 -4.12 -11.83
C HIS A 335 -19.81 -5.04 -11.40
N ARG A 336 -20.47 -4.69 -10.28
CA ARG A 336 -21.59 -5.40 -9.72
C ARG A 336 -22.72 -4.41 -9.42
N LYS A 337 -23.96 -4.81 -9.71
CA LYS A 337 -25.13 -3.95 -9.55
C LYS A 337 -25.29 -3.44 -8.09
N GLY A 338 -24.93 -4.27 -7.09
CA GLY A 338 -25.04 -3.93 -5.67
C GLY A 338 -26.47 -3.63 -5.23
N GLU A 339 -26.66 -3.50 -3.93
CA GLU A 339 -27.91 -2.99 -3.37
C GLU A 339 -27.88 -1.45 -3.34
N LYS A 340 -29.03 -0.82 -3.23
CA LYS A 340 -29.15 0.63 -3.18
C LYS A 340 -28.39 1.22 -1.98
N GLU A 341 -28.46 0.55 -0.85
CA GLU A 341 -27.80 0.88 0.42
C GLU A 341 -26.28 0.83 0.30
N ASP A 342 -25.72 -0.11 -0.47
CA ASP A 342 -24.29 -0.22 -0.75
C ASP A 342 -23.79 1.03 -1.50
N TRP A 343 -24.56 1.48 -2.51
CA TRP A 343 -24.23 2.66 -3.29
C TRP A 343 -24.41 3.98 -2.51
N ILE A 344 -25.40 4.05 -1.60
CA ILE A 344 -25.54 5.17 -0.68
C ILE A 344 -24.33 5.26 0.24
N SER A 345 -23.88 4.13 0.78
CA SER A 345 -22.68 4.05 1.62
C SER A 345 -21.42 4.43 0.84
N ALA A 346 -21.32 4.00 -0.43
CA ALA A 346 -20.24 4.39 -1.32
C ALA A 346 -20.24 5.90 -1.61
N ALA A 347 -21.40 6.50 -1.88
CA ALA A 347 -21.53 7.94 -2.09
C ALA A 347 -21.10 8.73 -0.84
N LYS A 348 -21.52 8.29 0.36
CA LYS A 348 -21.08 8.88 1.64
C LYS A 348 -19.56 8.80 1.78
N ARG A 349 -18.95 7.64 1.49
CA ARG A 349 -17.49 7.48 1.55
C ARG A 349 -16.75 8.33 0.53
N ILE A 350 -17.35 8.60 -0.65
CA ILE A 350 -16.80 9.54 -1.65
C ILE A 350 -16.84 10.99 -1.14
N ILE A 351 -17.85 11.38 -0.40
CA ILE A 351 -17.86 12.69 0.29
C ILE A 351 -16.72 12.77 1.31
N ASP A 352 -16.58 11.76 2.18
CA ASP A 352 -15.45 11.71 3.14
C ASP A 352 -14.09 11.82 2.43
N PHE A 353 -13.99 11.20 1.26
CA PHE A 353 -12.79 11.24 0.42
C PHE A 353 -12.54 12.66 -0.12
N ALA A 354 -13.57 13.34 -0.59
CA ALA A 354 -13.46 14.73 -1.03
C ALA A 354 -13.07 15.67 0.12
N VAL A 355 -13.67 15.49 1.30
CA VAL A 355 -13.32 16.24 2.52
C VAL A 355 -11.87 16.00 2.93
N PHE A 356 -11.38 14.76 2.88
CA PHE A 356 -9.97 14.44 3.17
C PHE A 356 -8.99 15.19 2.26
N HIS A 357 -9.41 15.55 1.04
CA HIS A 357 -8.64 16.33 0.09
C HIS A 357 -8.88 17.83 0.16
N ASN A 358 -9.65 18.31 1.15
CA ASN A 358 -10.10 19.70 1.27
C ASN A 358 -10.85 20.17 0.01
N ALA A 359 -11.60 19.28 -0.64
CA ALA A 359 -12.43 19.65 -1.78
C ALA A 359 -13.70 20.36 -1.30
N THR A 360 -14.07 21.45 -1.97
CA THR A 360 -15.31 22.20 -1.74
C THR A 360 -16.49 21.64 -2.54
N GLY A 361 -16.22 20.70 -3.44
CA GLY A 361 -17.26 20.04 -4.23
C GLY A 361 -16.73 18.88 -5.07
N ILE A 362 -17.68 18.15 -5.67
CA ILE A 362 -17.41 17.05 -6.58
C ILE A 362 -18.05 17.38 -7.93
N THR A 363 -17.27 17.26 -9.02
CA THR A 363 -17.82 17.33 -10.37
C THR A 363 -17.91 15.93 -10.97
N LEU A 364 -19.06 15.60 -11.56
CA LEU A 364 -19.31 14.34 -12.23
C LEU A 364 -19.20 14.54 -13.75
N GLY A 365 -18.37 13.74 -14.42
CA GLY A 365 -18.22 13.75 -15.87
C GLY A 365 -19.36 13.00 -16.56
N GLU A 366 -19.36 13.06 -17.91
CA GLU A 366 -20.36 12.39 -18.77
C GLU A 366 -20.38 10.85 -18.61
N GLY A 367 -19.27 10.25 -18.15
CA GLY A 367 -19.17 8.84 -17.82
C GLY A 367 -19.86 8.42 -16.50
N CYS A 368 -20.49 9.37 -15.79
CA CYS A 368 -21.24 9.10 -14.57
C CYS A 368 -22.73 9.06 -14.85
N PRO A 369 -23.44 7.96 -14.52
CA PRO A 369 -24.88 7.86 -14.75
C PRO A 369 -25.66 8.80 -13.80
N LYS A 370 -26.83 9.29 -14.25
CA LYS A 370 -27.66 10.24 -13.49
C LYS A 370 -28.03 9.73 -12.09
N TRP A 371 -28.32 8.44 -11.95
CA TRP A 371 -28.68 7.84 -10.66
C TRP A 371 -27.56 8.01 -9.62
N PHE A 372 -26.29 8.11 -10.06
CA PHE A 372 -25.15 8.31 -9.17
C PHE A 372 -25.15 9.72 -8.57
N LEU A 373 -25.50 10.75 -9.35
CA LEU A 373 -25.71 12.11 -8.84
C LEU A 373 -26.88 12.15 -7.83
N ASP A 374 -27.97 11.42 -8.12
CA ASP A 374 -29.16 11.40 -7.26
C ASP A 374 -28.86 10.83 -5.85
N LEU A 375 -27.79 10.02 -5.70
CA LEU A 375 -27.38 9.51 -4.38
C LEU A 375 -26.89 10.62 -3.46
N PHE A 376 -26.13 11.59 -4.00
CA PHE A 376 -25.64 12.72 -3.21
C PHE A 376 -26.79 13.64 -2.77
N GLY A 377 -27.79 13.86 -3.64
CA GLY A 377 -29.01 14.56 -3.29
C GLY A 377 -29.79 13.87 -2.15
N LYS A 378 -29.86 12.52 -2.16
CA LYS A 378 -30.50 11.74 -1.06
C LYS A 378 -29.73 11.83 0.25
N LEU A 379 -28.43 12.13 0.21
CA LEU A 379 -27.60 12.40 1.39
C LEU A 379 -27.71 13.84 1.90
N GLY A 380 -28.54 14.68 1.24
CA GLY A 380 -28.80 16.07 1.64
C GLY A 380 -27.82 17.10 1.05
N TYR A 381 -26.99 16.70 0.09
CA TYR A 381 -26.07 17.63 -0.58
C TYR A 381 -26.78 18.41 -1.70
N GLU A 382 -26.43 19.68 -1.85
CA GLU A 382 -26.92 20.51 -2.97
C GLU A 382 -26.28 20.00 -4.28
N CYS A 383 -27.13 19.62 -5.23
CA CYS A 383 -26.73 19.13 -6.54
C CYS A 383 -27.25 20.07 -7.64
N LYS A 384 -26.35 20.64 -8.45
CA LYS A 384 -26.70 21.48 -9.61
C LYS A 384 -26.02 20.91 -10.87
N SER A 385 -26.83 20.50 -11.84
CA SER A 385 -26.34 19.87 -13.07
C SER A 385 -25.48 18.63 -12.78
N ASN A 386 -24.15 18.75 -12.83
CA ASN A 386 -23.20 17.69 -12.55
C ASN A 386 -22.28 18.00 -11.33
N LEU A 387 -22.65 18.99 -10.54
CA LEU A 387 -21.90 19.50 -9.40
C LEU A 387 -22.58 19.10 -8.09
N VAL A 388 -21.82 18.58 -7.15
CA VAL A 388 -22.20 18.30 -5.75
C VAL A 388 -21.41 19.27 -4.86
N MET A 389 -22.10 20.12 -4.13
CA MET A 389 -21.47 21.06 -3.20
C MET A 389 -21.19 20.38 -1.86
N ILE A 390 -19.98 20.51 -1.35
CA ILE A 390 -19.56 20.10 -0.01
C ILE A 390 -19.39 21.40 0.79
N ALA A 391 -20.31 21.66 1.71
CA ALA A 391 -20.30 22.88 2.50
C ALA A 391 -19.10 22.95 3.46
#